data_13170c3816e020304c21664d59b095f3
#
_entry.id   13170c3816e020304c21664d59b095f3
#
_cell.length_a   1.000
_cell.length_b   1.000
_cell.length_c   1.000
_cell.angle_alpha   90.00
_cell.angle_beta   90.00
_cell.angle_gamma   90.00
#
_symmetry.space_group_name_H-M   'P 1'
#
loop_
_entity.id
_entity.type
_entity.pdbx_description
1 polymer ?
#
loop_
_entity_poly.entity_id
_entity_poly.type
_entity_poly.pdbx_seq_one_letter_code
_entity_poly.pdbx_strand_id
1 'polypeptide(L)'
;YNAISAILRGYGDSRRPMYFVAMSCLLNIAGDIIFVKYLGLGVAGTALATVLSQSISMICSIVYLNRKKFIFTFTLKNLRIDRDRLKELAMVGIPISSQECMVRLSFLYLTSVTNRLGVNAAAAVGIASKYDVFAMLPATSIASALAAITAQNYGAGKPERARRSLTAGIGFAVLASSVFFLWAQLSPQTMIGLFNTNPDIIEAGIPFFQSCSFDYLAVSFVFCLNGFMNGRSKTVFTMVSCCFGALALRMPLIWLAYTYCPDNLFVIGLIAPAVSGFMAVYTMLFVIRQLRQDNSGRRKELTLRSV
;
A
#
# COMPACT_ATOMS: atom_id res chain seq x y z
N TYR A 1 -18.07 4.64 -0.97
CA TYR A 1 -17.68 4.66 -2.39
C TYR A 1 -16.46 3.77 -2.66
N ASN A 2 -15.57 3.59 -1.65
CA ASN A 2 -14.42 2.71 -1.75
C ASN A 2 -14.83 1.24 -1.96
N ALA A 3 -15.86 0.76 -1.27
CA ALA A 3 -16.39 -0.59 -1.46
C ALA A 3 -16.93 -0.79 -2.89
N ILE A 4 -17.71 0.17 -3.41
CA ILE A 4 -18.22 0.12 -4.78
C ILE A 4 -17.07 0.11 -5.79
N SER A 5 -16.06 0.96 -5.57
CA SER A 5 -14.87 1.01 -6.41
C SER A 5 -14.08 -0.31 -6.39
N ALA A 6 -13.98 -0.97 -5.23
CA ALA A 6 -13.33 -2.28 -5.12
C ALA A 6 -14.12 -3.38 -5.85
N ILE A 7 -15.44 -3.38 -5.75
CA ILE A 7 -16.32 -4.31 -6.49
C ILE A 7 -16.14 -4.13 -7.99
N LEU A 8 -16.19 -2.90 -8.50
CA LEU A 8 -16.00 -2.63 -9.93
C LEU A 8 -14.63 -3.10 -10.44
N ARG A 9 -13.56 -2.85 -9.67
CA ARG A 9 -12.23 -3.38 -9.99
C ARG A 9 -12.20 -4.91 -10.00
N GLY A 10 -12.91 -5.55 -9.09
CA GLY A 10 -13.07 -7.01 -9.07
C GLY A 10 -13.70 -7.56 -10.33
N TYR A 11 -14.65 -6.83 -10.91
CA TYR A 11 -15.26 -7.16 -12.22
C TYR A 11 -14.42 -6.73 -13.43
N GLY A 12 -13.22 -6.21 -13.24
CA GLY A 12 -12.31 -5.79 -14.32
C GLY A 12 -12.53 -4.37 -14.83
N ASP A 13 -13.43 -3.61 -14.22
CA ASP A 13 -13.64 -2.22 -14.57
C ASP A 13 -12.85 -1.30 -13.65
N SER A 14 -11.72 -0.83 -14.13
CA SER A 14 -10.86 0.13 -13.40
C SER A 14 -11.10 1.59 -13.82
N ARG A 15 -11.73 1.84 -14.99
CA ARG A 15 -11.93 3.21 -15.50
C ARG A 15 -12.99 3.98 -14.70
N ARG A 16 -14.11 3.33 -14.40
CA ARG A 16 -15.21 3.99 -13.66
C ARG A 16 -14.84 4.37 -12.23
N PRO A 17 -14.22 3.50 -11.43
CA PRO A 17 -13.69 3.88 -10.12
C PRO A 17 -12.73 5.08 -10.19
N MET A 18 -11.89 5.16 -11.22
CA MET A 18 -10.98 6.30 -11.40
C MET A 18 -11.76 7.62 -11.55
N TYR A 19 -12.84 7.65 -12.34
CA TYR A 19 -13.65 8.86 -12.48
C TYR A 19 -14.34 9.27 -11.16
N PHE A 20 -14.81 8.31 -10.36
CA PHE A 20 -15.42 8.62 -9.06
C PHE A 20 -14.40 9.18 -8.07
N VAL A 21 -13.19 8.61 -8.06
CA VAL A 21 -12.09 9.12 -7.22
C VAL A 21 -11.65 10.51 -7.68
N ALA A 22 -11.46 10.71 -8.98
CA ALA A 22 -11.07 12.00 -9.55
C ALA A 22 -12.10 13.10 -9.23
N MET A 23 -13.40 12.79 -9.38
CA MET A 23 -14.49 13.71 -9.03
C MET A 23 -14.46 14.04 -7.53
N SER A 24 -14.30 13.04 -6.66
CA SER A 24 -14.18 13.24 -5.21
C SER A 24 -12.99 14.15 -4.88
N CYS A 25 -11.85 13.94 -5.52
CA CYS A 25 -10.64 14.73 -5.31
C CYS A 25 -10.85 16.20 -5.73
N LEU A 26 -11.42 16.44 -6.90
CA LEU A 26 -11.71 17.80 -7.39
C LEU A 26 -12.72 18.54 -6.50
N LEU A 27 -13.77 17.85 -6.08
CA LEU A 27 -14.77 18.41 -5.14
C LEU A 27 -14.15 18.69 -3.77
N ASN A 28 -13.23 17.85 -3.30
CA ASN A 28 -12.54 18.06 -2.04
C ASN A 28 -11.65 19.29 -2.10
N ILE A 29 -10.83 19.44 -3.14
CA ILE A 29 -9.98 20.61 -3.34
C ILE A 29 -10.83 21.91 -3.41
N ALA A 30 -11.91 21.89 -4.19
CA ALA A 30 -12.81 23.02 -4.28
C ALA A 30 -13.48 23.34 -2.92
N GLY A 31 -13.91 22.31 -2.21
CA GLY A 31 -14.50 22.44 -0.88
C GLY A 31 -13.51 22.99 0.15
N ASP A 32 -12.27 22.52 0.14
CA ASP A 32 -11.21 23.03 1.03
C ASP A 32 -10.98 24.52 0.81
N ILE A 33 -10.89 24.96 -0.44
CA ILE A 33 -10.74 26.38 -0.77
C ILE A 33 -11.95 27.18 -0.28
N ILE A 34 -13.17 26.71 -0.52
CA ILE A 34 -14.39 27.41 -0.13
C ILE A 34 -14.53 27.49 1.40
N PHE A 35 -14.41 26.34 2.08
CA PHE A 35 -14.69 26.29 3.52
C PHE A 35 -13.57 26.88 4.37
N VAL A 36 -12.31 26.72 3.94
CA VAL A 36 -11.17 27.23 4.71
C VAL A 36 -10.91 28.69 4.36
N LYS A 37 -10.78 29.03 3.04
CA LYS A 37 -10.37 30.36 2.63
C LYS A 37 -11.49 31.39 2.68
N TYR A 38 -12.71 31.03 2.22
CA TYR A 38 -13.82 31.99 2.12
C TYR A 38 -14.74 31.98 3.35
N LEU A 39 -14.96 30.82 3.97
CA LEU A 39 -15.82 30.70 5.16
C LEU A 39 -15.05 30.68 6.48
N GLY A 40 -13.71 30.62 6.45
CA GLY A 40 -12.88 30.70 7.66
C GLY A 40 -13.03 29.54 8.64
N LEU A 41 -13.58 28.39 8.22
CA LEU A 41 -13.90 27.26 9.09
C LEU A 41 -12.66 26.45 9.54
N GLY A 42 -11.46 26.78 9.06
CA GLY A 42 -10.22 26.12 9.46
C GLY A 42 -10.29 24.60 9.32
N VAL A 43 -9.87 23.88 10.36
CA VAL A 43 -9.84 22.40 10.37
C VAL A 43 -11.24 21.76 10.17
N ALA A 44 -12.29 22.37 10.72
CA ALA A 44 -13.65 21.88 10.52
C ALA A 44 -14.09 21.99 9.05
N GLY A 45 -13.63 23.03 8.34
CA GLY A 45 -13.86 23.21 6.91
C GLY A 45 -13.27 22.09 6.06
N THR A 46 -12.01 21.69 6.32
CA THR A 46 -11.38 20.58 5.60
C THR A 46 -12.07 19.24 5.86
N ALA A 47 -12.51 19.01 7.10
CA ALA A 47 -13.26 17.81 7.44
C ALA A 47 -14.62 17.76 6.69
N LEU A 48 -15.34 18.88 6.64
CA LEU A 48 -16.60 19.01 5.90
C LEU A 48 -16.40 18.80 4.38
N ALA A 49 -15.37 19.41 3.80
CA ALA A 49 -15.04 19.23 2.39
C ALA A 49 -14.81 17.76 2.05
N THR A 50 -14.06 17.05 2.90
CA THR A 50 -13.77 15.62 2.74
C THR A 50 -15.03 14.78 2.82
N VAL A 51 -15.88 14.99 3.83
CA VAL A 51 -17.12 14.22 3.99
C VAL A 51 -18.08 14.46 2.84
N LEU A 52 -18.28 15.73 2.44
CA LEU A 52 -19.20 16.10 1.36
C LEU A 52 -18.73 15.55 0.02
N SER A 53 -17.46 15.70 -0.33
CA SER A 53 -16.89 15.20 -1.60
C SER A 53 -17.02 13.68 -1.72
N GLN A 54 -16.74 12.94 -0.65
CA GLN A 54 -16.90 11.49 -0.62
C GLN A 54 -18.37 11.06 -0.67
N SER A 55 -19.26 11.80 0.01
CA SER A 55 -20.70 11.53 -0.02
C SER A 55 -21.29 11.74 -1.42
N ILE A 56 -20.93 12.84 -2.09
CA ILE A 56 -21.36 13.10 -3.47
C ILE A 56 -20.84 11.99 -4.40
N SER A 57 -19.56 11.62 -4.28
CA SER A 57 -18.98 10.54 -5.08
C SER A 57 -19.69 9.21 -4.85
N MET A 58 -20.07 8.89 -3.61
CA MET A 58 -20.84 7.69 -3.28
C MET A 58 -22.22 7.72 -3.95
N ILE A 59 -22.97 8.83 -3.82
CA ILE A 59 -24.28 8.96 -4.44
C ILE A 59 -24.17 8.81 -5.96
N CYS A 60 -23.23 9.50 -6.60
CA CYS A 60 -22.99 9.40 -8.04
C CYS A 60 -22.66 7.97 -8.47
N SER A 61 -21.85 7.24 -7.71
CA SER A 61 -21.50 5.86 -8.02
C SER A 61 -22.71 4.92 -7.91
N ILE A 62 -23.58 5.10 -6.90
CA ILE A 62 -24.80 4.31 -6.74
C ILE A 62 -25.79 4.61 -7.87
N VAL A 63 -26.04 5.89 -8.17
CA VAL A 63 -26.93 6.31 -9.26
C VAL A 63 -26.43 5.75 -10.61
N TYR A 64 -25.13 5.81 -10.84
CA TYR A 64 -24.54 5.27 -12.05
C TYR A 64 -24.77 3.75 -12.18
N LEU A 65 -24.51 2.98 -11.11
CA LEU A 65 -24.73 1.53 -11.12
C LEU A 65 -26.19 1.17 -11.39
N ASN A 66 -27.11 1.87 -10.73
CA ASN A 66 -28.54 1.62 -10.89
C ASN A 66 -29.03 1.97 -12.31
N ARG A 67 -28.56 3.07 -12.91
CA ARG A 67 -28.94 3.46 -14.28
C ARG A 67 -28.38 2.51 -15.36
N LYS A 68 -27.19 1.98 -15.15
CA LYS A 68 -26.55 1.07 -16.13
C LYS A 68 -26.96 -0.39 -15.97
N LYS A 69 -27.97 -0.69 -15.10
CA LYS A 69 -28.44 -2.07 -14.83
C LYS A 69 -27.25 -3.02 -14.60
N PHE A 70 -26.34 -2.62 -13.72
CA PHE A 70 -25.22 -3.47 -13.34
C PHE A 70 -25.76 -4.81 -12.78
N ILE A 71 -24.90 -5.83 -12.64
CA ILE A 71 -25.26 -7.19 -12.21
C ILE A 71 -26.12 -7.21 -10.94
N PHE A 72 -26.05 -6.16 -10.12
CA PHE A 72 -26.88 -5.95 -8.94
C PHE A 72 -27.41 -4.52 -8.88
N THR A 73 -28.60 -4.36 -8.27
CA THR A 73 -29.20 -3.04 -8.00
C THR A 73 -29.02 -2.71 -6.53
N PHE A 74 -28.53 -1.51 -6.24
CA PHE A 74 -28.45 -0.98 -4.89
C PHE A 74 -29.86 -0.52 -4.45
N THR A 75 -30.58 -1.41 -3.76
CA THR A 75 -31.85 -1.09 -3.10
C THR A 75 -31.75 -1.45 -1.63
N LEU A 76 -32.39 -0.65 -0.77
CA LEU A 76 -32.40 -0.91 0.68
C LEU A 76 -32.96 -2.30 1.02
N LYS A 77 -33.86 -2.84 0.18
CA LYS A 77 -34.43 -4.19 0.34
C LYS A 77 -33.39 -5.30 0.15
N ASN A 78 -32.32 -5.04 -0.60
CA ASN A 78 -31.24 -5.99 -0.87
C ASN A 78 -30.13 -5.96 0.19
N LEU A 79 -30.17 -5.01 1.14
CA LEU A 79 -29.25 -4.93 2.25
C LEU A 79 -29.63 -5.97 3.31
N ARG A 80 -29.23 -7.23 3.07
CA ARG A 80 -29.39 -8.32 4.04
C ARG A 80 -28.02 -8.79 4.47
N ILE A 81 -27.85 -9.02 5.78
CA ILE A 81 -26.63 -9.60 6.34
C ILE A 81 -26.74 -11.13 6.17
N ASP A 82 -25.95 -11.67 5.26
CA ASP A 82 -25.74 -13.10 5.10
C ASP A 82 -24.51 -13.49 5.93
N ARG A 83 -24.71 -14.37 6.91
CA ARG A 83 -23.65 -14.78 7.84
C ARG A 83 -22.52 -15.51 7.15
N ASP A 84 -22.80 -16.34 6.15
CA ASP A 84 -21.77 -17.10 5.44
C ASP A 84 -20.91 -16.16 4.57
N ARG A 85 -21.52 -15.23 3.88
CA ARG A 85 -20.81 -14.18 3.13
C ARG A 85 -20.02 -13.25 4.02
N LEU A 86 -20.58 -12.88 5.18
CA LEU A 86 -19.86 -12.07 6.16
C LEU A 86 -18.63 -12.81 6.70
N LYS A 87 -18.74 -14.12 6.94
CA LYS A 87 -17.61 -14.96 7.36
C LYS A 87 -16.51 -15.02 6.27
N GLU A 88 -16.89 -15.23 5.01
CA GLU A 88 -15.94 -15.20 3.89
C GLU A 88 -15.22 -13.85 3.79
N LEU A 89 -15.95 -12.75 3.89
CA LEU A 89 -15.37 -11.41 3.87
C LEU A 89 -14.44 -11.16 5.06
N ALA A 90 -14.83 -11.62 6.26
CA ALA A 90 -14.04 -11.47 7.48
C ALA A 90 -12.73 -12.29 7.40
N MET A 91 -12.78 -13.52 6.88
CA MET A 91 -11.57 -14.36 6.71
C MET A 91 -10.52 -13.73 5.79
N VAL A 92 -10.92 -12.88 4.86
CA VAL A 92 -9.99 -12.15 3.97
C VAL A 92 -9.69 -10.75 4.52
N GLY A 93 -10.69 -10.05 4.99
CA GLY A 93 -10.59 -8.65 5.39
C GLY A 93 -9.84 -8.45 6.71
N ILE A 94 -10.11 -9.28 7.73
CA ILE A 94 -9.44 -9.16 9.04
C ILE A 94 -7.92 -9.32 8.92
N PRO A 95 -7.38 -10.35 8.23
CA PRO A 95 -5.94 -10.46 8.03
C PRO A 95 -5.32 -9.25 7.32
N ILE A 96 -5.95 -8.75 6.26
CA ILE A 96 -5.45 -7.59 5.51
C ILE A 96 -5.47 -6.32 6.40
N SER A 97 -6.54 -6.10 7.13
CA SER A 97 -6.65 -4.94 8.04
C SER A 97 -5.62 -5.02 9.19
N SER A 98 -5.42 -6.22 9.75
CA SER A 98 -4.40 -6.45 10.79
C SER A 98 -2.99 -6.18 10.28
N GLN A 99 -2.68 -6.63 9.06
CA GLN A 99 -1.42 -6.35 8.39
C GLN A 99 -1.16 -4.84 8.28
N GLU A 100 -2.13 -4.07 7.76
CA GLU A 100 -2.03 -2.62 7.63
C GLU A 100 -1.85 -1.93 8.99
N CYS A 101 -2.59 -2.36 10.00
CA CYS A 101 -2.50 -1.82 11.35
C CYS A 101 -1.09 -2.01 11.93
N MET A 102 -0.52 -3.21 11.84
CA MET A 102 0.81 -3.52 12.38
C MET A 102 1.91 -2.74 11.66
N VAL A 103 1.83 -2.59 10.35
CA VAL A 103 2.77 -1.77 9.59
C VAL A 103 2.69 -0.31 10.04
N ARG A 104 1.49 0.26 10.22
CA ARG A 104 1.31 1.63 10.72
C ARG A 104 1.86 1.82 12.14
N LEU A 105 1.63 0.86 13.03
CA LEU A 105 2.20 0.89 14.39
C LEU A 105 3.74 0.90 14.38
N SER A 106 4.35 0.15 13.48
CA SER A 106 5.81 0.13 13.31
C SER A 106 6.37 1.50 12.85
N PHE A 107 5.66 2.21 11.95
CA PHE A 107 6.03 3.57 11.56
C PHE A 107 5.83 4.59 12.69
N LEU A 108 4.74 4.47 13.48
CA LEU A 108 4.53 5.31 14.67
C LEU A 108 5.64 5.11 15.71
N TYR A 109 6.11 3.87 15.89
CA TYR A 109 7.23 3.58 16.77
C TYR A 109 8.52 4.25 16.29
N LEU A 110 8.84 4.17 14.99
CA LEU A 110 9.98 4.88 14.40
C LEU A 110 9.89 6.38 14.66
N THR A 111 8.73 6.99 14.41
CA THR A 111 8.50 8.43 14.67
C THR A 111 8.67 8.77 16.16
N SER A 112 8.18 7.92 17.05
CA SER A 112 8.35 8.12 18.50
C SER A 112 9.82 8.10 18.92
N VAL A 113 10.60 7.18 18.37
CA VAL A 113 12.04 7.08 18.65
C VAL A 113 12.80 8.28 18.08
N THR A 114 12.52 8.65 16.83
CA THR A 114 13.21 9.78 16.18
C THR A 114 12.89 11.12 16.84
N ASN A 115 11.70 11.30 17.41
CA ASN A 115 11.37 12.49 18.19
C ASN A 115 12.23 12.65 19.46
N ARG A 116 12.81 11.59 19.98
CA ARG A 116 13.74 11.63 21.13
C ARG A 116 15.17 12.01 20.73
N LEU A 117 15.52 11.95 19.45
CA LEU A 117 16.84 12.29 18.93
C LEU A 117 17.02 13.80 18.67
N GLY A 118 15.97 14.59 18.90
CA GLY A 118 16.00 16.04 18.73
C GLY A 118 15.18 16.55 17.55
N VAL A 119 15.00 17.86 17.50
CA VAL A 119 14.09 18.53 16.57
C VAL A 119 14.53 18.36 15.11
N ASN A 120 15.84 18.44 14.84
CA ASN A 120 16.37 18.35 13.47
C ASN A 120 16.19 16.93 12.91
N ALA A 121 16.46 15.89 13.70
CA ALA A 121 16.24 14.50 13.33
C ALA A 121 14.74 14.20 13.10
N ALA A 122 13.89 14.64 14.01
CA ALA A 122 12.43 14.46 13.88
C ALA A 122 11.88 15.18 12.66
N ALA A 123 12.33 16.40 12.35
CA ALA A 123 11.93 17.14 11.17
C ALA A 123 12.37 16.43 9.88
N ALA A 124 13.62 15.96 9.81
CA ALA A 124 14.15 15.23 8.67
C ALA A 124 13.36 13.94 8.38
N VAL A 125 13.12 13.13 9.42
CA VAL A 125 12.31 11.89 9.30
C VAL A 125 10.85 12.20 8.96
N GLY A 126 10.29 13.28 9.51
CA GLY A 126 8.95 13.76 9.14
C GLY A 126 8.83 14.15 7.66
N ILE A 127 9.87 14.77 7.08
CA ILE A 127 9.93 15.08 5.66
C ILE A 127 10.06 13.77 4.84
N ALA A 128 10.94 12.86 5.25
CA ALA A 128 11.11 11.57 4.58
C ALA A 128 9.79 10.77 4.53
N SER A 129 9.03 10.77 5.62
CA SER A 129 7.73 10.09 5.67
C SER A 129 6.71 10.62 4.65
N LYS A 130 6.81 11.90 4.25
CA LYS A 130 5.97 12.44 3.17
C LYS A 130 6.40 11.89 1.81
N TYR A 131 7.70 11.77 1.57
CA TYR A 131 8.23 11.16 0.36
C TYR A 131 7.93 9.66 0.28
N ASP A 132 7.95 8.95 1.41
CA ASP A 132 7.57 7.53 1.49
C ASP A 132 6.18 7.30 0.90
N VAL A 133 5.21 8.18 1.21
CA VAL A 133 3.86 8.08 0.63
C VAL A 133 3.92 8.16 -0.90
N PHE A 134 4.62 9.14 -1.47
CA PHE A 134 4.71 9.30 -2.92
C PHE A 134 5.51 8.17 -3.59
N ALA A 135 6.62 7.76 -3.00
CA ALA A 135 7.48 6.71 -3.54
C ALA A 135 6.80 5.32 -3.52
N MET A 136 5.95 5.07 -2.52
CA MET A 136 5.22 3.81 -2.36
C MET A 136 3.89 3.74 -3.13
N LEU A 137 3.32 4.90 -3.54
CA LEU A 137 2.05 4.94 -4.27
C LEU A 137 2.01 4.05 -5.52
N PRO A 138 3.01 4.05 -6.42
CA PRO A 138 3.00 3.17 -7.58
C PRO A 138 2.97 1.70 -7.18
N ALA A 139 3.80 1.30 -6.20
CA ALA A 139 3.90 -0.08 -5.73
C ALA A 139 2.59 -0.57 -5.09
N THR A 140 1.93 0.25 -4.26
CA THR A 140 0.64 -0.09 -3.64
C THR A 140 -0.49 -0.18 -4.66
N SER A 141 -0.50 0.73 -5.65
CA SER A 141 -1.48 0.72 -6.74
C SER A 141 -1.35 -0.53 -7.61
N ILE A 142 -0.11 -0.90 -7.97
CA ILE A 142 0.19 -2.11 -8.72
C ILE A 142 -0.15 -3.35 -7.90
N ALA A 143 0.12 -3.38 -6.60
CA ALA A 143 -0.26 -4.49 -5.71
C ALA A 143 -1.78 -4.71 -5.68
N SER A 144 -2.56 -3.63 -5.59
CA SER A 144 -4.03 -3.68 -5.68
C SER A 144 -4.52 -4.24 -7.02
N ALA A 145 -3.91 -3.82 -8.12
CA ALA A 145 -4.22 -4.33 -9.46
C ALA A 145 -3.84 -5.82 -9.58
N LEU A 146 -2.66 -6.21 -9.08
CA LEU A 146 -2.19 -7.59 -9.07
C LEU A 146 -3.12 -8.50 -8.26
N ALA A 147 -3.66 -8.04 -7.13
CA ALA A 147 -4.62 -8.81 -6.36
C ALA A 147 -5.88 -9.13 -7.18
N ALA A 148 -6.45 -8.14 -7.86
CA ALA A 148 -7.63 -8.32 -8.72
C ALA A 148 -7.33 -9.22 -9.93
N ILE A 149 -6.24 -8.94 -10.66
CA ILE A 149 -5.83 -9.71 -11.86
C ILE A 149 -5.52 -11.16 -11.46
N THR A 150 -4.85 -11.38 -10.34
CA THR A 150 -4.52 -12.73 -9.85
C THR A 150 -5.78 -13.50 -9.50
N ALA A 151 -6.71 -12.91 -8.75
CA ALA A 151 -7.98 -13.54 -8.40
C ALA A 151 -8.78 -13.94 -9.64
N GLN A 152 -8.92 -13.05 -10.62
CA GLN A 152 -9.61 -13.32 -11.89
C GLN A 152 -8.94 -14.44 -12.70
N ASN A 153 -7.62 -14.42 -12.82
CA ASN A 153 -6.91 -15.42 -13.61
C ASN A 153 -6.88 -16.81 -12.93
N TYR A 154 -6.77 -16.86 -11.60
CA TYR A 154 -6.88 -18.12 -10.87
C TYR A 154 -8.32 -18.67 -10.93
N GLY A 155 -9.34 -17.81 -10.75
CA GLY A 155 -10.74 -18.19 -10.94
C GLY A 155 -11.07 -18.70 -12.34
N ALA A 156 -10.39 -18.18 -13.37
CA ALA A 156 -10.52 -18.61 -14.77
C ALA A 156 -9.62 -19.82 -15.12
N GLY A 157 -8.90 -20.43 -14.18
CA GLY A 157 -7.99 -21.55 -14.42
C GLY A 157 -6.74 -21.22 -15.25
N LYS A 158 -6.34 -19.92 -15.30
CA LYS A 158 -5.21 -19.41 -16.10
C LYS A 158 -4.05 -18.86 -15.23
N PRO A 159 -3.42 -19.66 -14.36
CA PRO A 159 -2.39 -19.19 -13.42
C PRO A 159 -1.14 -18.62 -14.12
N GLU A 160 -0.81 -19.08 -15.34
CA GLU A 160 0.33 -18.55 -16.09
C GLU A 160 0.18 -17.06 -16.44
N ARG A 161 -1.05 -16.61 -16.70
CA ARG A 161 -1.32 -15.18 -16.94
C ARG A 161 -1.13 -14.37 -15.66
N ALA A 162 -1.53 -14.90 -14.51
CA ALA A 162 -1.29 -14.26 -13.22
C ALA A 162 0.21 -14.14 -12.90
N ARG A 163 1.02 -15.15 -13.24
CA ARG A 163 2.49 -15.11 -13.06
C ARG A 163 3.14 -14.04 -13.94
N ARG A 164 2.77 -13.98 -15.21
CA ARG A 164 3.27 -12.94 -16.13
C ARG A 164 2.90 -11.54 -15.64
N SER A 165 1.67 -11.37 -15.12
CA SER A 165 1.24 -10.11 -14.53
C SER A 165 2.06 -9.73 -13.30
N LEU A 166 2.42 -10.71 -12.45
CA LEU A 166 3.28 -10.47 -11.29
C LEU A 166 4.67 -9.95 -11.73
N THR A 167 5.31 -10.62 -12.69
CA THR A 167 6.64 -10.22 -13.18
C THR A 167 6.61 -8.82 -13.80
N ALA A 168 5.61 -8.53 -14.64
CA ALA A 168 5.42 -7.21 -15.22
C ALA A 168 5.14 -6.15 -14.13
N GLY A 169 4.27 -6.47 -13.17
CA GLY A 169 3.93 -5.57 -12.05
C GLY A 169 5.15 -5.20 -11.21
N ILE A 170 6.00 -6.18 -10.85
CA ILE A 170 7.26 -5.92 -10.14
C ILE A 170 8.15 -4.98 -10.97
N GLY A 171 8.32 -5.24 -12.27
CA GLY A 171 9.13 -4.40 -13.15
C GLY A 171 8.65 -2.95 -13.19
N PHE A 172 7.35 -2.71 -13.35
CA PHE A 172 6.77 -1.36 -13.32
C PHE A 172 6.88 -0.69 -11.95
N ALA A 173 6.66 -1.43 -10.85
CA ALA A 173 6.78 -0.90 -9.50
C ALA A 173 8.21 -0.45 -9.20
N VAL A 174 9.19 -1.30 -9.50
CA VAL A 174 10.62 -0.99 -9.31
C VAL A 174 11.04 0.19 -10.18
N LEU A 175 10.63 0.22 -11.45
CA LEU A 175 10.95 1.34 -12.35
C LEU A 175 10.42 2.67 -11.80
N ALA A 176 9.17 2.71 -11.35
CA ALA A 176 8.57 3.91 -10.80
C ALA A 176 9.25 4.34 -9.48
N SER A 177 9.54 3.40 -8.58
CA SER A 177 10.21 3.68 -7.31
C SER A 177 11.69 4.07 -7.49
N SER A 178 12.33 3.62 -8.58
CA SER A 178 13.71 3.99 -8.92
C SER A 178 13.88 5.49 -9.14
N VAL A 179 12.85 6.20 -9.57
CA VAL A 179 12.90 7.66 -9.73
C VAL A 179 13.16 8.34 -8.38
N PHE A 180 12.39 7.97 -7.36
CA PHE A 180 12.56 8.51 -6.00
C PHE A 180 13.87 8.04 -5.36
N PHE A 181 14.24 6.78 -5.59
CA PHE A 181 15.53 6.23 -5.13
C PHE A 181 16.70 7.02 -5.70
N LEU A 182 16.76 7.20 -7.02
CA LEU A 182 17.84 7.95 -7.67
C LEU A 182 17.87 9.41 -7.21
N TRP A 183 16.73 10.04 -7.04
CA TRP A 183 16.66 11.42 -6.54
C TRP A 183 17.22 11.52 -5.12
N ALA A 184 16.86 10.60 -4.23
CA ALA A 184 17.36 10.57 -2.86
C ALA A 184 18.88 10.26 -2.78
N GLN A 185 19.43 9.50 -3.74
CA GLN A 185 20.86 9.19 -3.79
C GLN A 185 21.68 10.34 -4.40
N LEU A 186 21.20 10.95 -5.48
CA LEU A 186 21.95 11.96 -6.22
C LEU A 186 21.82 13.37 -5.62
N SER A 187 20.66 13.70 -5.07
CA SER A 187 20.37 15.06 -4.60
C SER A 187 19.41 15.06 -3.39
N PRO A 188 19.76 14.45 -2.27
CA PRO A 188 18.90 14.42 -1.07
C PRO A 188 18.61 15.82 -0.53
N GLN A 189 19.55 16.76 -0.70
CA GLN A 189 19.41 18.16 -0.31
C GLN A 189 18.20 18.82 -0.98
N THR A 190 17.98 18.55 -2.27
CA THR A 190 16.86 19.14 -3.01
C THR A 190 15.52 18.55 -2.54
N MET A 191 15.49 17.28 -2.18
CA MET A 191 14.28 16.67 -1.61
C MET A 191 13.90 17.32 -0.28
N ILE A 192 14.85 17.46 0.64
CA ILE A 192 14.62 18.08 1.95
C ILE A 192 14.31 19.56 1.79
N GLY A 193 15.06 20.26 0.93
CA GLY A 193 14.93 21.69 0.64
C GLY A 193 13.56 22.13 0.13
N LEU A 194 12.81 21.24 -0.53
CA LEU A 194 11.43 21.52 -0.95
C LEU A 194 10.45 21.71 0.23
N PHE A 195 10.77 21.14 1.40
CA PHE A 195 9.90 21.23 2.58
C PHE A 195 10.49 22.11 3.69
N ASN A 196 11.81 22.22 3.77
CA ASN A 196 12.48 23.01 4.79
C ASN A 196 13.82 23.54 4.26
N THR A 197 14.06 24.85 4.45
CA THR A 197 15.27 25.54 3.99
C THR A 197 16.34 25.68 5.07
N ASN A 198 16.08 25.18 6.30
CA ASN A 198 17.06 25.23 7.40
C ASN A 198 18.24 24.28 7.08
N PRO A 199 19.49 24.82 7.02
CA PRO A 199 20.69 24.03 6.71
C PRO A 199 20.89 22.86 7.67
N ASP A 200 20.65 23.05 8.98
CA ASP A 200 20.86 22.03 10.02
C ASP A 200 19.95 20.81 9.81
N ILE A 201 18.69 21.04 9.37
CA ILE A 201 17.74 19.98 9.08
C ILE A 201 18.13 19.24 7.78
N ILE A 202 18.61 19.98 6.79
CA ILE A 202 19.08 19.40 5.52
C ILE A 202 20.27 18.49 5.80
N GLU A 203 21.29 18.98 6.53
CA GLU A 203 22.50 18.24 6.84
C GLU A 203 22.19 16.97 7.67
N ALA A 204 21.37 17.09 8.72
CA ALA A 204 20.93 15.96 9.53
C ALA A 204 20.11 14.92 8.73
N GLY A 205 19.37 15.36 7.72
CA GLY A 205 18.49 14.50 6.95
C GLY A 205 19.17 13.71 5.82
N ILE A 206 20.28 14.20 5.26
CA ILE A 206 20.96 13.56 4.14
C ILE A 206 21.27 12.08 4.39
N PRO A 207 21.93 11.70 5.50
CA PRO A 207 22.25 10.29 5.77
C PRO A 207 21.00 9.41 5.87
N PHE A 208 19.93 9.93 6.47
CA PHE A 208 18.67 9.21 6.59
C PHE A 208 18.02 8.97 5.23
N PHE A 209 17.93 10.01 4.38
CA PHE A 209 17.35 9.88 3.04
C PHE A 209 18.13 8.91 2.16
N GLN A 210 19.45 8.96 2.20
CA GLN A 210 20.29 8.03 1.45
C GLN A 210 20.09 6.58 1.89
N SER A 211 19.98 6.33 3.21
CA SER A 211 19.78 4.97 3.71
C SER A 211 18.34 4.48 3.53
N CYS A 212 17.32 5.28 3.86
CA CYS A 212 15.93 4.83 3.78
C CYS A 212 15.43 4.66 2.34
N SER A 213 16.01 5.37 1.35
CA SER A 213 15.58 5.27 -0.05
C SER A 213 15.73 3.87 -0.66
N PHE A 214 16.63 3.03 -0.14
CA PHE A 214 16.72 1.63 -0.55
C PHE A 214 15.41 0.86 -0.27
N ASP A 215 14.63 1.31 0.72
CA ASP A 215 13.33 0.73 1.02
C ASP A 215 12.32 0.87 -0.13
N TYR A 216 12.42 1.95 -0.93
CA TYR A 216 11.53 2.17 -2.07
C TYR A 216 11.62 1.04 -3.10
N LEU A 217 12.83 0.49 -3.30
CA LEU A 217 13.03 -0.65 -4.19
C LEU A 217 12.59 -1.96 -3.53
N ALA A 218 13.00 -2.20 -2.29
CA ALA A 218 12.69 -3.43 -1.56
C ALA A 218 11.18 -3.60 -1.33
N VAL A 219 10.51 -2.52 -0.92
CA VAL A 219 9.06 -2.50 -0.65
C VAL A 219 8.24 -2.74 -1.93
N SER A 220 8.74 -2.36 -3.11
CA SER A 220 8.08 -2.64 -4.39
C SER A 220 7.91 -4.14 -4.62
N PHE A 221 8.91 -4.96 -4.27
CA PHE A 221 8.81 -6.42 -4.30
C PHE A 221 7.79 -6.93 -3.28
N VAL A 222 7.89 -6.46 -2.03
CA VAL A 222 6.99 -6.90 -0.94
C VAL A 222 5.53 -6.63 -1.27
N PHE A 223 5.19 -5.42 -1.74
CA PHE A 223 3.82 -5.07 -2.08
C PHE A 223 3.28 -5.88 -3.25
N CYS A 224 4.06 -6.05 -4.32
CA CYS A 224 3.63 -6.84 -5.49
C CYS A 224 3.42 -8.32 -5.13
N LEU A 225 4.34 -8.91 -4.35
CA LEU A 225 4.22 -10.29 -3.89
C LEU A 225 3.02 -10.49 -2.96
N ASN A 226 2.81 -9.56 -2.02
CA ASN A 226 1.64 -9.59 -1.12
C ASN A 226 0.34 -9.41 -1.91
N GLY A 227 0.28 -8.49 -2.89
CA GLY A 227 -0.87 -8.34 -3.78
C GLY A 227 -1.20 -9.63 -4.52
N PHE A 228 -0.19 -10.30 -5.08
CA PHE A 228 -0.35 -11.60 -5.74
C PHE A 228 -0.87 -12.68 -4.78
N MET A 229 -0.34 -12.77 -3.56
CA MET A 229 -0.78 -13.74 -2.56
C MET A 229 -2.20 -13.45 -2.04
N ASN A 230 -2.53 -12.18 -1.84
CA ASN A 230 -3.88 -11.75 -1.47
C ASN A 230 -4.90 -12.10 -2.54
N GLY A 231 -4.55 -11.94 -3.83
CA GLY A 231 -5.38 -12.38 -4.96
C GLY A 231 -5.60 -13.90 -5.04
N ARG A 232 -4.74 -14.68 -4.39
CA ARG A 232 -4.89 -16.15 -4.21
C ARG A 232 -5.61 -16.53 -2.92
N SER A 233 -6.17 -15.59 -2.18
CA SER A 233 -6.79 -15.78 -0.86
C SER A 233 -5.82 -16.31 0.21
N LYS A 234 -4.49 -16.11 0.04
CA LYS A 234 -3.47 -16.48 1.04
C LYS A 234 -3.18 -15.32 2.00
N THR A 235 -4.23 -14.63 2.42
CA THR A 235 -4.16 -13.41 3.24
C THR A 235 -3.59 -13.63 4.64
N VAL A 236 -3.80 -14.81 5.22
CA VAL A 236 -3.22 -15.17 6.52
C VAL A 236 -1.69 -15.23 6.43
N PHE A 237 -1.14 -15.76 5.34
CA PHE A 237 0.31 -15.77 5.14
C PHE A 237 0.86 -14.35 5.06
N THR A 238 0.24 -13.47 4.27
CA THR A 238 0.70 -12.08 4.12
C THR A 238 0.59 -11.32 5.44
N MET A 239 -0.47 -11.54 6.22
CA MET A 239 -0.64 -10.98 7.56
C MET A 239 0.52 -11.42 8.48
N VAL A 240 0.75 -12.72 8.62
CA VAL A 240 1.80 -13.27 9.51
C VAL A 240 3.17 -12.75 9.09
N SER A 241 3.47 -12.75 7.79
CA SER A 241 4.73 -12.24 7.26
C SER A 241 4.92 -10.76 7.59
N CYS A 242 3.92 -9.91 7.34
CA CYS A 242 4.02 -8.48 7.62
C CYS A 242 4.07 -8.18 9.12
N CYS A 243 3.30 -8.90 9.94
CA CYS A 243 3.38 -8.78 11.40
C CYS A 243 4.77 -9.18 11.91
N PHE A 244 5.34 -10.26 11.41
CA PHE A 244 6.69 -10.69 11.75
C PHE A 244 7.72 -9.62 11.37
N GLY A 245 7.67 -9.11 10.14
CA GLY A 245 8.57 -8.04 9.69
C GLY A 245 8.45 -6.76 10.51
N ALA A 246 7.22 -6.34 10.82
CA ALA A 246 6.97 -5.11 11.57
C ALA A 246 7.34 -5.22 13.05
N LEU A 247 6.87 -6.28 13.72
CA LEU A 247 6.98 -6.43 15.17
C LEU A 247 8.27 -7.14 15.61
N ALA A 248 8.62 -8.24 14.95
CA ALA A 248 9.76 -9.07 15.36
C ALA A 248 11.09 -8.61 14.78
N LEU A 249 11.08 -7.89 13.66
CA LEU A 249 12.32 -7.40 13.05
C LEU A 249 12.44 -5.88 13.18
N ARG A 250 11.51 -5.10 12.62
CA ARG A 250 11.65 -3.64 12.52
C ARG A 250 11.69 -2.97 13.90
N MET A 251 10.74 -3.24 14.80
CA MET A 251 10.71 -2.61 16.11
C MET A 251 11.94 -2.92 16.98
N PRO A 252 12.39 -4.19 17.13
CA PRO A 252 13.61 -4.47 17.90
C PRO A 252 14.86 -3.87 17.27
N LEU A 253 14.99 -3.87 15.95
CA LEU A 253 16.14 -3.25 15.28
C LEU A 253 16.17 -1.74 15.46
N ILE A 254 15.02 -1.05 15.44
CA ILE A 254 14.93 0.38 15.75
C ILE A 254 15.35 0.64 17.20
N TRP A 255 14.90 -0.21 18.15
CA TRP A 255 15.29 -0.10 19.55
C TRP A 255 16.80 -0.31 19.75
N LEU A 256 17.37 -1.33 19.09
CA LEU A 256 18.82 -1.59 19.13
C LEU A 256 19.61 -0.41 18.55
N ALA A 257 19.23 0.09 17.38
CA ALA A 257 19.89 1.22 16.75
C ALA A 257 19.82 2.48 17.63
N TYR A 258 18.68 2.76 18.23
CA TYR A 258 18.51 3.86 19.16
C TYR A 258 19.39 3.71 20.41
N THR A 259 19.56 2.49 20.92
CA THR A 259 20.33 2.23 22.15
C THR A 259 21.84 2.29 21.93
N TYR A 260 22.33 1.74 20.79
CA TYR A 260 23.76 1.60 20.53
C TYR A 260 24.34 2.66 19.57
N CYS A 261 23.51 3.28 18.74
CA CYS A 261 23.93 4.27 17.74
C CYS A 261 22.92 5.43 17.65
N PRO A 262 22.61 6.15 18.76
CA PRO A 262 21.53 7.15 18.79
C PRO A 262 21.77 8.31 17.81
N ASP A 263 23.02 8.71 17.62
CA ASP A 263 23.39 9.87 16.77
C ASP A 263 23.53 9.54 15.30
N ASN A 264 23.37 8.26 14.92
CA ASN A 264 23.58 7.81 13.56
C ASN A 264 22.25 7.58 12.82
N LEU A 265 21.71 8.65 12.23
CA LEU A 265 20.48 8.59 11.44
C LEU A 265 20.57 7.69 10.20
N PHE A 266 21.78 7.47 9.65
CA PHE A 266 21.99 6.54 8.57
C PHE A 266 21.65 5.10 8.97
N VAL A 267 22.10 4.66 10.16
CA VAL A 267 21.82 3.32 10.69
C VAL A 267 20.33 3.15 10.95
N ILE A 268 19.68 4.15 11.53
CA ILE A 268 18.24 4.12 11.77
C ILE A 268 17.44 4.04 10.46
N GLY A 269 17.85 4.80 9.44
CA GLY A 269 17.23 4.78 8.12
C GLY A 269 17.42 3.46 7.37
N LEU A 270 18.53 2.74 7.61
CA LEU A 270 18.84 1.47 6.95
C LEU A 270 17.97 0.30 7.46
N ILE A 271 17.33 0.43 8.61
CA ILE A 271 16.51 -0.64 9.20
C ILE A 271 15.31 -1.00 8.31
N ALA A 272 14.63 0.02 7.78
CA ALA A 272 13.47 -0.21 6.92
C ALA A 272 13.84 -1.05 5.68
N PRO A 273 14.85 -0.64 4.86
CA PRO A 273 15.24 -1.43 3.70
C PRO A 273 15.81 -2.81 4.04
N ALA A 274 16.54 -2.96 5.16
CA ALA A 274 17.04 -4.26 5.58
C ALA A 274 15.90 -5.24 5.90
N VAL A 275 14.89 -4.78 6.63
CA VAL A 275 13.71 -5.61 6.94
C VAL A 275 12.90 -5.88 5.69
N SER A 276 12.62 -4.87 4.86
CA SER A 276 11.86 -5.06 3.62
C SER A 276 12.58 -5.96 2.62
N GLY A 277 13.90 -5.84 2.51
CA GLY A 277 14.73 -6.73 1.68
C GLY A 277 14.66 -8.18 2.16
N PHE A 278 14.81 -8.43 3.46
CA PHE A 278 14.63 -9.75 4.04
C PHE A 278 13.25 -10.32 3.76
N MET A 279 12.20 -9.51 3.98
CA MET A 279 10.81 -9.91 3.74
C MET A 279 10.52 -10.15 2.26
N ALA A 280 11.13 -9.38 1.35
CA ALA A 280 11.02 -9.59 -0.09
C ALA A 280 11.58 -10.97 -0.50
N VAL A 281 12.77 -11.31 -0.01
CA VAL A 281 13.39 -12.62 -0.26
C VAL A 281 12.55 -13.75 0.34
N TYR A 282 12.14 -13.63 1.61
CA TYR A 282 11.30 -14.60 2.28
C TYR A 282 10.00 -14.87 1.54
N THR A 283 9.27 -13.80 1.20
CA THR A 283 8.00 -13.92 0.48
C THR A 283 8.19 -14.46 -0.94
N MET A 284 9.26 -14.06 -1.63
CA MET A 284 9.61 -14.58 -2.96
C MET A 284 9.85 -16.09 -2.93
N LEU A 285 10.63 -16.58 -1.98
CA LEU A 285 10.89 -18.02 -1.81
C LEU A 285 9.59 -18.79 -1.55
N PHE A 286 8.71 -18.25 -0.72
CA PHE A 286 7.40 -18.85 -0.49
C PHE A 286 6.54 -18.88 -1.76
N VAL A 287 6.47 -17.80 -2.51
CA VAL A 287 5.74 -17.72 -3.78
C VAL A 287 6.29 -18.74 -4.78
N ILE A 288 7.60 -18.83 -4.94
CA ILE A 288 8.24 -19.82 -5.85
C ILE A 288 7.86 -21.26 -5.44
N ARG A 289 7.90 -21.57 -4.13
CA ARG A 289 7.51 -22.90 -3.62
C ARG A 289 6.05 -23.21 -3.96
N GLN A 290 5.14 -22.27 -3.73
CA GLN A 290 3.71 -22.42 -4.05
C GLN A 290 3.48 -22.63 -5.57
N LEU A 291 4.20 -21.88 -6.40
CA LEU A 291 4.09 -22.00 -7.84
C LEU A 291 4.62 -23.36 -8.38
N ARG A 292 5.64 -23.92 -7.74
CA ARG A 292 6.15 -25.27 -8.06
C ARG A 292 5.13 -26.35 -7.67
N GLN A 293 4.46 -26.21 -6.52
CA GLN A 293 3.40 -27.13 -6.09
C GLN A 293 2.19 -27.11 -7.04
N ASP A 294 1.75 -25.93 -7.47
CA ASP A 294 0.67 -25.80 -8.46
C ASP A 294 1.00 -26.53 -9.76
N ASN A 295 2.24 -26.44 -10.24
CA ASN A 295 2.68 -27.10 -11.46
C ASN A 295 2.72 -28.63 -11.33
N SER A 296 3.18 -29.13 -10.17
CA SER A 296 3.25 -30.59 -9.93
C SER A 296 1.87 -31.21 -9.80
N GLY A 297 0.93 -30.53 -9.15
CA GLY A 297 -0.47 -30.95 -9.08
C GLY A 297 -1.12 -31.05 -10.46
N ARG A 298 -0.92 -30.02 -11.28
CA ARG A 298 -1.48 -29.97 -12.64
C ARG A 298 -0.91 -31.04 -13.58
N ARG A 299 0.38 -31.37 -13.44
CA ARG A 299 0.99 -32.49 -14.19
C ARG A 299 0.35 -33.82 -13.82
N LYS A 300 0.12 -34.08 -12.52
CA LYS A 300 -0.53 -35.31 -12.06
C LYS A 300 -1.96 -35.43 -12.60
N GLU A 301 -2.75 -34.35 -12.60
CA GLU A 301 -4.12 -34.36 -13.16
C GLU A 301 -4.14 -34.63 -14.66
N LEU A 302 -3.20 -34.07 -15.41
CA LEU A 302 -3.09 -34.31 -16.86
C LEU A 302 -2.70 -35.77 -17.17
N THR A 303 -1.80 -36.35 -16.37
CA THR A 303 -1.40 -37.74 -16.52
C THR A 303 -2.55 -38.70 -16.19
N LEU A 304 -3.38 -38.37 -15.19
CA LEU A 304 -4.57 -39.17 -14.83
C LEU A 304 -5.70 -39.08 -15.84
N ARG A 305 -5.77 -38.00 -16.63
CA ARG A 305 -6.78 -37.83 -17.70
C ARG A 305 -6.35 -38.44 -19.06
N SER A 306 -5.08 -38.79 -19.20
CA SER A 306 -4.52 -39.42 -20.41
C SER A 306 -4.44 -40.96 -20.31
N VAL A 307 -4.84 -41.53 -19.20
CA VAL A 307 -5.07 -42.97 -18.93
C VAL A 307 -6.57 -43.20 -18.91
#